data_9f0c928b19175b280b9bf446997e5a44
#
_entry.id   9f0c928b19175b280b9bf446997e5a44
#
_cell.length_a   1.000
_cell.length_b   1.000
_cell.length_c   1.000
_cell.angle_alpha   90.00
_cell.angle_beta   90.00
_cell.angle_gamma   90.00
#
_symmetry.space_group_name_H-M   'P 1'
#
loop_
_entity.id
_entity.type
_entity.pdbx_description
1 polymer ?
#
loop_
_entity_poly.entity_id
_entity_poly.type
_entity_poly.pdbx_seq_one_letter_code
_entity_poly.pdbx_strand_id
1 'polypeptide(L)'
;EQKLTEKHDADENGYLDPIERQKALAEVQSFGGGGRRPGGRPGGATAQSGSAGPKVSPNDVKNYPDLSLYDSTILRTIFIEFDTDTWEDEMAKFKDTDVEMPATVIVDGTEYPLVGVKFRGQSSFGHVPAGSKRSLNLSMDLIDGDQKLYGYKTLNLLNCNGDASFLSS
;
A
#
# COMPACT_ATOMS: atom_id res chain seq x y z
N GLU A 1 -8.09 3.77 15.30
CA GLU A 1 -6.77 3.46 14.73
C GLU A 1 -5.75 3.38 15.86
N GLN A 2 -4.98 2.28 15.94
CA GLN A 2 -3.98 2.08 16.99
C GLN A 2 -2.72 2.87 16.64
N LYS A 3 -2.24 3.70 17.58
CA LYS A 3 -1.00 4.48 17.39
C LYS A 3 0.21 3.65 17.81
N LEU A 4 1.00 3.26 16.85
CA LEU A 4 2.20 2.45 17.04
C LEU A 4 3.46 3.17 16.57
N THR A 5 3.35 4.07 15.60
CA THR A 5 4.50 4.78 15.05
C THR A 5 5.25 5.54 16.14
N GLU A 6 4.59 6.46 16.84
CA GLU A 6 5.19 7.23 17.93
C GLU A 6 5.79 6.34 19.06
N LYS A 7 5.20 5.18 19.27
CA LYS A 7 5.61 4.27 20.36
C LYS A 7 6.85 3.44 20.03
N HIS A 8 7.01 3.08 18.77
CA HIS A 8 8.04 2.14 18.31
C HIS A 8 9.13 2.79 17.46
N ASP A 9 8.95 4.03 17.02
CA ASP A 9 9.95 4.87 16.35
C ASP A 9 11.00 5.29 17.39
N ALA A 10 12.07 4.52 17.51
CA ALA A 10 13.07 4.70 18.56
C ALA A 10 14.14 5.72 18.18
N ASP A 11 14.34 5.96 16.91
CA ASP A 11 15.29 6.93 16.37
C ASP A 11 14.63 8.26 15.96
N GLU A 12 13.30 8.36 16.16
CA GLU A 12 12.48 9.56 15.89
C GLU A 12 12.59 10.05 14.43
N ASN A 13 12.75 9.10 13.49
CA ASN A 13 12.85 9.43 12.07
C ASN A 13 11.48 9.59 11.38
N GLY A 14 10.38 9.32 12.08
CA GLY A 14 9.00 9.54 11.65
C GLY A 14 8.34 8.35 10.96
N TYR A 15 9.05 7.22 10.83
CA TYR A 15 8.49 5.97 10.32
C TYR A 15 9.12 4.78 11.05
N LEU A 16 8.58 3.58 10.89
CA LEU A 16 9.16 2.38 11.48
C LEU A 16 10.09 1.68 10.48
N ASP A 17 11.38 1.55 10.85
CA ASP A 17 12.33 0.74 10.11
C ASP A 17 12.00 -0.78 10.23
N PRO A 18 12.67 -1.68 9.50
CA PRO A 18 12.37 -3.11 9.58
C PRO A 18 12.47 -3.71 10.99
N ILE A 19 13.39 -3.20 11.84
CA ILE A 19 13.58 -3.70 13.21
C ILE A 19 12.45 -3.21 14.11
N GLU A 20 12.08 -1.97 13.96
CA GLU A 20 10.98 -1.33 14.71
C GLU A 20 9.63 -1.90 14.32
N ARG A 21 9.41 -2.14 13.01
CA ARG A 21 8.21 -2.84 12.53
C ARG A 21 8.07 -4.24 13.15
N GLN A 22 9.15 -5.00 13.28
CA GLN A 22 9.10 -6.31 13.95
C GLN A 22 8.64 -6.20 15.40
N LYS A 23 9.12 -5.20 16.15
CA LYS A 23 8.67 -4.95 17.53
C LYS A 23 7.20 -4.54 17.57
N ALA A 24 6.77 -3.65 16.69
CA ALA A 24 5.38 -3.22 16.59
C ALA A 24 4.45 -4.39 16.21
N LEU A 25 4.88 -5.26 15.28
CA LEU A 25 4.13 -6.47 14.90
C LEU A 25 3.94 -7.45 16.07
N ALA A 26 4.94 -7.62 16.91
CA ALA A 26 4.82 -8.47 18.10
C ALA A 26 3.74 -7.94 19.06
N GLU A 27 3.63 -6.62 19.17
CA GLU A 27 2.56 -5.99 19.96
C GLU A 27 1.19 -6.19 19.32
N VAL A 28 1.03 -5.93 18.02
CA VAL A 28 -0.25 -6.14 17.29
C VAL A 28 -0.73 -7.58 17.46
N GLN A 29 0.17 -8.56 17.36
CA GLN A 29 -0.16 -9.97 17.53
C GLN A 29 -0.60 -10.30 18.96
N SER A 30 -0.02 -9.65 19.97
CA SER A 30 -0.39 -9.86 21.37
C SER A 30 -1.80 -9.34 21.69
N PHE A 31 -2.23 -8.26 21.07
CA PHE A 31 -3.59 -7.72 21.21
C PHE A 31 -4.62 -8.43 20.32
N GLY A 32 -4.20 -9.02 19.18
CA GLY A 32 -5.05 -9.74 18.23
C GLY A 32 -5.41 -11.18 18.66
N GLY A 33 -4.87 -11.68 19.74
CA GLY A 33 -5.07 -13.05 20.25
C GLY A 33 -6.48 -13.38 20.76
N GLY A 34 -7.45 -12.47 20.70
CA GLY A 34 -8.78 -12.61 21.29
C GLY A 34 -9.98 -12.74 20.33
N GLY A 35 -9.79 -12.98 19.04
CA GLY A 35 -10.89 -12.91 18.10
C GLY A 35 -10.90 -13.90 16.93
N ARG A 36 -10.64 -15.20 17.17
CA ARG A 36 -11.15 -16.22 16.25
C ARG A 36 -12.68 -16.24 16.38
N ARG A 37 -13.38 -15.57 15.49
CA ARG A 37 -14.80 -15.87 15.22
C ARG A 37 -14.86 -17.21 14.48
N PRO A 38 -15.31 -18.31 15.12
CA PRO A 38 -15.64 -19.55 14.43
C PRO A 38 -17.02 -19.31 13.79
N GLY A 39 -17.05 -18.98 12.52
CA GLY A 39 -18.30 -18.68 11.81
C GLY A 39 -18.08 -18.32 10.35
N GLY A 40 -16.99 -18.77 9.73
CA GLY A 40 -16.84 -18.73 8.28
C GLY A 40 -17.73 -19.80 7.66
N ARG A 41 -18.78 -19.39 6.92
CA ARG A 41 -19.54 -20.29 6.04
C ARG A 41 -18.55 -21.00 5.10
N PRO A 42 -18.61 -22.37 4.99
CA PRO A 42 -17.88 -23.08 3.94
C PRO A 42 -18.64 -22.86 2.63
N GLY A 43 -18.19 -21.94 1.82
CA GLY A 43 -18.84 -21.57 0.56
C GLY A 43 -18.09 -20.45 -0.14
N GLY A 44 -16.76 -20.42 -0.04
CA GLY A 44 -15.93 -19.55 -0.84
C GLY A 44 -15.30 -20.37 -1.96
N ALA A 45 -15.65 -20.05 -3.21
CA ALA A 45 -14.84 -20.42 -4.33
C ALA A 45 -13.35 -20.16 -3.94
N THR A 46 -12.49 -21.14 -4.17
CA THR A 46 -11.05 -20.95 -4.09
C THR A 46 -10.71 -19.81 -5.02
N ALA A 47 -10.56 -18.61 -4.46
CA ALA A 47 -10.09 -17.47 -5.23
C ALA A 47 -8.72 -17.88 -5.76
N GLN A 48 -8.63 -18.17 -7.06
CA GLN A 48 -7.38 -18.36 -7.72
C GLN A 48 -6.60 -17.07 -7.53
N SER A 49 -5.47 -17.17 -6.82
CA SER A 49 -4.49 -16.07 -6.82
C SER A 49 -4.17 -15.77 -8.28
N GLY A 50 -4.27 -14.52 -8.66
CA GLY A 50 -3.95 -14.10 -10.02
C GLY A 50 -2.53 -14.55 -10.39
N SER A 51 -2.31 -14.87 -11.66
CA SER A 51 -0.94 -15.09 -12.15
C SER A 51 -0.18 -13.75 -12.13
N ALA A 52 1.11 -13.82 -11.78
CA ALA A 52 1.97 -12.65 -11.85
C ALA A 52 1.96 -12.06 -13.27
N GLY A 53 1.81 -10.75 -13.38
CA GLY A 53 1.95 -10.04 -14.63
C GLY A 53 3.40 -10.06 -15.15
N PRO A 54 3.64 -9.53 -16.36
CA PRO A 54 5.00 -9.39 -16.89
C PRO A 54 5.83 -8.50 -15.95
N LYS A 55 7.09 -8.87 -15.72
CA LYS A 55 8.03 -8.00 -15.02
C LYS A 55 8.41 -6.85 -15.95
N VAL A 56 8.15 -5.64 -15.50
CA VAL A 56 8.43 -4.39 -16.21
C VAL A 56 9.32 -3.55 -15.33
N SER A 57 10.33 -2.91 -15.89
CA SER A 57 11.22 -1.97 -15.19
C SER A 57 10.90 -0.51 -15.53
N PRO A 58 11.34 0.46 -14.74
CA PRO A 58 11.13 1.88 -15.06
C PRO A 58 11.69 2.32 -16.43
N ASN A 59 12.69 1.59 -16.95
CA ASN A 59 13.28 1.86 -18.27
C ASN A 59 12.47 1.28 -19.45
N ASP A 60 11.53 0.37 -19.16
CA ASP A 60 10.72 -0.31 -20.18
C ASP A 60 9.41 0.41 -20.49
N VAL A 61 9.09 1.46 -19.74
CA VAL A 61 7.82 2.18 -19.86
C VAL A 61 8.02 3.59 -20.42
N LYS A 62 6.99 4.10 -21.09
CA LYS A 62 6.99 5.47 -21.58
C LYS A 62 6.68 6.43 -20.44
N ASN A 63 7.48 7.49 -20.34
CA ASN A 63 7.35 8.55 -19.36
C ASN A 63 6.63 9.76 -19.95
N TYR A 64 5.86 10.46 -19.12
CA TYR A 64 5.02 11.62 -19.52
C TYR A 64 5.13 12.76 -18.49
N PRO A 65 6.34 13.29 -18.24
CA PRO A 65 6.57 14.25 -17.15
C PRO A 65 5.82 15.59 -17.33
N ASP A 66 5.52 15.95 -18.58
CA ASP A 66 4.86 17.22 -18.91
C ASP A 66 3.33 17.15 -18.93
N LEU A 67 2.76 15.94 -18.73
CA LEU A 67 1.31 15.75 -18.75
C LEU A 67 0.75 15.67 -17.33
N SER A 68 -0.47 16.17 -17.14
CA SER A 68 -1.19 16.07 -15.86
C SER A 68 -1.22 14.62 -15.35
N LEU A 69 -1.18 14.43 -14.00
CA LEU A 69 -1.31 13.10 -13.39
C LEU A 69 -2.56 12.36 -13.86
N TYR A 70 -3.66 13.07 -14.04
CA TYR A 70 -4.97 12.53 -14.44
C TYR A 70 -5.28 12.72 -15.93
N ASP A 71 -4.25 12.81 -16.79
CA ASP A 71 -4.49 12.85 -18.24
C ASP A 71 -5.05 11.50 -18.70
N SER A 72 -6.29 11.51 -19.19
CA SER A 72 -7.02 10.31 -19.60
C SER A 72 -6.57 9.74 -20.95
N THR A 73 -5.67 10.41 -21.66
CA THR A 73 -5.18 9.97 -22.98
C THR A 73 -3.96 9.07 -22.88
N ILE A 74 -3.38 8.90 -21.70
CA ILE A 74 -2.18 8.09 -21.45
C ILE A 74 -2.43 7.00 -20.41
N LEU A 75 -1.64 5.94 -20.49
CA LEU A 75 -1.49 4.96 -19.40
C LEU A 75 -0.17 5.23 -18.68
N ARG A 76 -0.26 5.68 -17.43
CA ARG A 76 0.91 5.94 -16.60
C ARG A 76 1.21 4.74 -15.71
N THR A 77 2.48 4.38 -15.60
CA THR A 77 2.94 3.31 -14.72
C THR A 77 3.52 3.91 -13.45
N ILE A 78 3.12 3.38 -12.31
CA ILE A 78 3.63 3.73 -10.99
C ILE A 78 4.34 2.48 -10.45
N PHE A 79 5.64 2.57 -10.20
CA PHE A 79 6.41 1.53 -9.52
C PHE A 79 6.44 1.82 -8.04
N ILE A 80 6.26 0.80 -7.22
CA ILE A 80 6.32 0.89 -5.76
C ILE A 80 7.29 -0.20 -5.30
N GLU A 81 8.42 0.22 -4.76
CA GLU A 81 9.49 -0.65 -4.31
C GLU A 81 9.58 -0.60 -2.80
N PHE A 82 9.36 -1.73 -2.16
CA PHE A 82 9.44 -1.88 -0.70
C PHE A 82 10.81 -2.38 -0.28
N ASP A 83 11.17 -2.10 0.97
CA ASP A 83 12.42 -2.55 1.61
C ASP A 83 12.40 -4.02 2.02
N THR A 84 11.27 -4.71 1.91
CA THR A 84 11.08 -6.10 2.31
C THR A 84 10.16 -6.84 1.34
N ASP A 85 10.44 -8.13 1.12
CA ASP A 85 9.58 -9.02 0.34
C ASP A 85 8.29 -9.41 1.09
N THR A 86 8.23 -9.18 2.40
CA THR A 86 7.08 -9.48 3.26
C THR A 86 6.10 -8.30 3.42
N TRP A 87 6.26 -7.26 2.59
CA TRP A 87 5.50 -6.01 2.68
C TRP A 87 3.97 -6.20 2.72
N GLU A 88 3.42 -7.14 1.94
CA GLU A 88 1.97 -7.38 1.90
C GLU A 88 1.46 -7.91 3.23
N ASP A 89 2.17 -8.87 3.83
CA ASP A 89 1.82 -9.46 5.10
C ASP A 89 1.95 -8.46 6.26
N GLU A 90 3.02 -7.66 6.25
CA GLU A 90 3.24 -6.62 7.26
C GLU A 90 2.16 -5.54 7.15
N MET A 91 1.91 -5.01 5.95
CA MET A 91 0.87 -4.01 5.70
C MET A 91 -0.52 -4.52 6.07
N ALA A 92 -0.81 -5.83 5.86
CA ALA A 92 -2.08 -6.42 6.26
C ALA A 92 -2.25 -6.46 7.79
N LYS A 93 -1.18 -6.70 8.52
CA LYS A 93 -1.18 -6.72 10.00
C LYS A 93 -1.32 -5.30 10.57
N PHE A 94 -0.73 -4.30 9.91
CA PHE A 94 -0.83 -2.90 10.31
C PHE A 94 -2.10 -2.19 9.81
N LYS A 95 -3.02 -2.88 9.14
CA LYS A 95 -4.19 -2.28 8.45
C LYS A 95 -5.00 -1.30 9.30
N ASP A 96 -5.20 -1.58 10.58
CA ASP A 96 -6.01 -0.77 11.51
C ASP A 96 -5.15 0.08 12.46
N THR A 97 -3.90 0.32 12.10
CA THR A 97 -2.93 1.13 12.85
C THR A 97 -2.55 2.39 12.07
N ASP A 98 -1.76 3.26 12.67
CA ASP A 98 -1.18 4.44 12.03
C ASP A 98 0.09 4.15 11.24
N VAL A 99 0.60 2.91 11.28
CA VAL A 99 1.82 2.53 10.57
C VAL A 99 1.61 2.52 9.07
N GLU A 100 2.44 3.25 8.35
CA GLU A 100 2.57 3.21 6.89
C GLU A 100 3.88 2.51 6.53
N MET A 101 3.84 1.64 5.52
CA MET A 101 5.05 0.96 5.02
C MET A 101 5.85 1.95 4.17
N PRO A 102 7.13 2.22 4.50
CA PRO A 102 7.97 3.05 3.65
C PRO A 102 8.27 2.34 2.34
N ALA A 103 8.18 3.09 1.25
CA ALA A 103 8.50 2.61 -0.08
C ALA A 103 9.16 3.70 -0.93
N THR A 104 9.88 3.30 -1.96
CA THR A 104 10.29 4.19 -3.04
C THR A 104 9.25 4.11 -4.16
N VAL A 105 8.73 5.25 -4.56
CA VAL A 105 7.78 5.35 -5.68
C VAL A 105 8.48 5.96 -6.88
N ILE A 106 8.36 5.32 -8.07
CA ILE A 106 8.93 5.84 -9.30
C ILE A 106 7.80 6.09 -10.29
N VAL A 107 7.71 7.32 -10.77
CA VAL A 107 6.71 7.76 -11.76
C VAL A 107 7.37 8.66 -12.78
N ASP A 108 7.16 8.35 -14.06
CA ASP A 108 7.68 9.16 -15.19
C ASP A 108 9.20 9.42 -15.09
N GLY A 109 9.96 8.42 -14.61
CA GLY A 109 11.40 8.52 -14.45
C GLY A 109 11.86 9.33 -13.22
N THR A 110 10.93 9.86 -12.42
CA THR A 110 11.22 10.55 -11.16
C THR A 110 11.03 9.62 -9.98
N GLU A 111 12.02 9.56 -9.10
CA GLU A 111 12.03 8.76 -7.89
C GLU A 111 11.60 9.61 -6.69
N TYR A 112 10.68 9.06 -5.88
CA TYR A 112 10.17 9.64 -4.64
C TYR A 112 10.47 8.67 -3.51
N PRO A 113 11.50 8.94 -2.69
CA PRO A 113 11.86 8.08 -1.56
C PRO A 113 10.91 8.28 -0.38
N LEU A 114 10.86 7.30 0.53
CA LEU A 114 10.13 7.34 1.79
C LEU A 114 8.66 7.79 1.64
N VAL A 115 7.98 7.23 0.66
CA VAL A 115 6.54 7.36 0.50
C VAL A 115 5.86 6.35 1.42
N GLY A 116 4.90 6.81 2.22
CA GLY A 116 4.10 5.94 3.08
C GLY A 116 3.06 5.18 2.25
N VAL A 117 2.99 3.86 2.43
CA VAL A 117 2.02 3.02 1.74
C VAL A 117 1.20 2.22 2.74
N LYS A 118 -0.12 2.24 2.59
CA LYS A 118 -1.02 1.39 3.38
C LYS A 118 -2.19 0.87 2.56
N PHE A 119 -2.77 -0.25 2.98
CA PHE A 119 -4.02 -0.74 2.39
C PHE A 119 -5.18 0.19 2.69
N ARG A 120 -5.95 0.49 1.63
CA ARG A 120 -7.14 1.32 1.72
C ARG A 120 -8.42 0.47 1.73
N GLY A 121 -9.46 1.04 2.35
CA GLY A 121 -10.82 0.48 2.40
C GLY A 121 -11.02 -0.57 3.48
N GLN A 122 -12.21 -0.63 4.06
CA GLN A 122 -12.58 -1.63 5.06
C GLN A 122 -13.21 -2.86 4.39
N SER A 123 -14.31 -2.66 3.69
CA SER A 123 -15.02 -3.77 3.04
C SER A 123 -14.25 -4.35 1.86
N SER A 124 -13.67 -3.50 1.00
CA SER A 124 -12.88 -3.98 -0.14
C SER A 124 -11.64 -4.75 0.29
N PHE A 125 -10.98 -4.36 1.39
CA PHE A 125 -9.85 -5.12 1.94
C PHE A 125 -10.27 -6.53 2.38
N GLY A 126 -11.41 -6.65 3.07
CA GLY A 126 -11.91 -7.94 3.57
C GLY A 126 -12.44 -8.89 2.49
N HIS A 127 -12.84 -8.36 1.32
CA HIS A 127 -13.36 -9.17 0.22
C HIS A 127 -12.30 -9.58 -0.81
N VAL A 128 -11.14 -8.93 -0.81
CA VAL A 128 -10.04 -9.22 -1.74
C VAL A 128 -9.03 -10.14 -1.05
N PRO A 129 -8.79 -11.36 -1.54
CA PRO A 129 -7.83 -12.28 -0.95
C PRO A 129 -6.40 -11.73 -0.90
N ALA A 130 -5.58 -12.25 0.02
CA ALA A 130 -4.15 -12.01 0.02
C ALA A 130 -3.52 -12.48 -1.31
N GLY A 131 -2.49 -11.79 -1.78
CA GLY A 131 -1.88 -12.04 -3.09
C GLY A 131 -2.71 -11.55 -4.28
N SER A 132 -3.82 -10.84 -4.03
CA SER A 132 -4.62 -10.21 -5.07
C SER A 132 -4.49 -8.69 -4.99
N LYS A 133 -4.77 -8.00 -6.10
CA LYS A 133 -4.66 -6.55 -6.19
C LYS A 133 -5.64 -5.87 -5.22
N ARG A 134 -5.12 -5.32 -4.13
CA ARG A 134 -5.84 -4.51 -3.15
C ARG A 134 -5.65 -3.03 -3.42
N SER A 135 -6.60 -2.20 -2.95
CA SER A 135 -6.47 -0.74 -3.04
C SER A 135 -5.42 -0.24 -2.08
N LEU A 136 -4.59 0.72 -2.54
CA LEU A 136 -3.53 1.34 -1.77
C LEU A 136 -3.79 2.83 -1.57
N ASN A 137 -3.29 3.35 -0.47
CA ASN A 137 -3.10 4.77 -0.23
C ASN A 137 -1.59 5.04 -0.22
N LEU A 138 -1.16 6.08 -0.92
CA LEU A 138 0.21 6.56 -0.95
C LEU A 138 0.24 7.93 -0.27
N SER A 139 1.07 8.09 0.75
CA SER A 139 1.35 9.35 1.44
C SER A 139 2.73 9.84 1.00
N MET A 140 2.75 10.78 0.06
CA MET A 140 3.99 11.31 -0.50
C MET A 140 4.82 12.05 0.55
N ASP A 141 4.14 12.66 1.51
CA ASP A 141 4.69 13.52 2.54
C ASP A 141 4.91 12.81 3.89
N LEU A 142 5.18 11.49 3.86
CA LEU A 142 5.41 10.71 5.08
C LEU A 142 6.50 11.34 5.96
N ILE A 143 7.62 11.72 5.37
CA ILE A 143 8.77 12.31 6.05
C ILE A 143 9.02 13.74 5.57
N ASP A 144 9.08 13.96 4.27
CA ASP A 144 9.24 15.29 3.68
C ASP A 144 7.87 15.90 3.41
N GLY A 145 7.43 16.81 4.27
CA GLY A 145 6.13 17.49 4.16
C GLY A 145 5.95 18.30 2.88
N ASP A 146 7.01 18.56 2.13
CA ASP A 146 6.96 19.26 0.85
C ASP A 146 6.97 18.31 -0.36
N GLN A 147 7.28 17.03 -0.16
CA GLN A 147 7.27 16.03 -1.23
C GLN A 147 5.86 15.84 -1.80
N LYS A 148 5.75 15.94 -3.11
CA LYS A 148 4.47 15.84 -3.84
C LYS A 148 4.68 15.17 -5.19
N LEU A 149 3.72 14.37 -5.60
CA LEU A 149 3.62 13.84 -6.96
C LEU A 149 2.63 14.70 -7.77
N TYR A 150 3.12 15.45 -8.74
CA TYR A 150 2.31 16.41 -9.54
C TYR A 150 1.46 17.38 -8.68
N GLY A 151 1.99 17.80 -7.52
CA GLY A 151 1.29 18.69 -6.59
C GLY A 151 0.39 17.99 -5.57
N TYR A 152 0.22 16.68 -5.65
CA TYR A 152 -0.59 15.89 -4.72
C TYR A 152 0.29 15.26 -3.63
N LYS A 153 -0.13 15.39 -2.37
CA LYS A 153 0.49 14.75 -1.22
C LYS A 153 0.00 13.32 -0.99
N THR A 154 -1.21 13.02 -1.42
CA THR A 154 -1.83 11.72 -1.21
C THR A 154 -2.43 11.21 -2.52
N LEU A 155 -2.19 9.94 -2.83
CA LEU A 155 -2.82 9.24 -3.93
C LEU A 155 -3.56 8.01 -3.44
N ASN A 156 -4.72 7.77 -4.04
CA ASN A 156 -5.47 6.53 -3.83
C ASN A 156 -5.43 5.68 -5.10
N LEU A 157 -4.79 4.52 -5.02
CA LEU A 157 -4.76 3.54 -6.10
C LEU A 157 -5.88 2.52 -5.86
N LEU A 158 -6.94 2.62 -6.64
CA LEU A 158 -8.11 1.76 -6.49
C LEU A 158 -7.96 0.48 -7.31
N ASN A 159 -8.41 -0.64 -6.75
CA ASN A 159 -8.42 -1.92 -7.43
C ASN A 159 -9.69 -2.16 -8.27
N CYS A 160 -10.63 -1.21 -8.24
CA CYS A 160 -11.93 -1.29 -8.91
C CYS A 160 -12.71 -2.58 -8.58
N ASN A 161 -12.56 -3.13 -7.36
CA ASN A 161 -13.27 -4.31 -6.93
C ASN A 161 -14.79 -4.03 -6.87
N GLY A 162 -15.57 -4.78 -7.64
CA GLY A 162 -17.02 -4.57 -7.78
C GLY A 162 -17.42 -3.56 -8.84
N ASP A 163 -16.48 -2.91 -9.51
CA ASP A 163 -16.73 -2.03 -10.65
C ASP A 163 -16.23 -2.66 -11.95
N ALA A 164 -17.11 -3.27 -12.70
CA ALA A 164 -16.79 -3.93 -13.97
C ALA A 164 -16.41 -2.95 -15.09
N SER A 165 -16.73 -1.67 -14.96
CA SER A 165 -16.41 -0.66 -15.96
C SER A 165 -15.01 -0.09 -15.82
N PHE A 166 -14.42 -0.16 -14.62
CA PHE A 166 -13.16 0.51 -14.24
C PHE A 166 -13.17 2.02 -14.42
N LEU A 167 -14.35 2.65 -14.49
CA LEU A 167 -14.53 4.08 -14.77
C LEU A 167 -14.97 4.92 -13.57
N SER A 168 -15.47 4.27 -12.51
CA SER A 168 -15.83 4.97 -11.26
C SER A 168 -14.62 5.06 -10.33
N SER A 169 -14.17 6.28 -10.07
CA SER A 169 -13.09 6.61 -9.13
C SER A 169 -13.53 7.67 -8.13
#